data_9ab769a95edb6496dbf7c4a3093d4d4a
#
_entry.id   9ab769a95edb6496dbf7c4a3093d4d4a
#
_cell.length_a   1.000
_cell.length_b   1.000
_cell.length_c   1.000
_cell.angle_alpha   90.00
_cell.angle_beta   90.00
_cell.angle_gamma   90.00
#
_symmetry.space_group_name_H-M   'P 1'
#
loop_
_entity.id
_entity.type
_entity.pdbx_description
1 polymer ?
#
loop_
_entity_poly.entity_id
_entity_poly.type
_entity_poly.pdbx_seq_one_letter_code
_entity_poly.pdbx_strand_id
1 'polypeptide(L)'
;MAYEQGTYRCRVSGQGFFKLDNDKKTEYFGLTVVPLGRLNPTDPDGPLTPCEDWPRTVRLWLTAKAVEITGNQLMDLGWDGERFVDLDPATDGFHDFSNQEVTLVCTREQVGTKVYDNFSFPRSSKPVGSGPEPDPEIAIKLDRLMGNKSKPKAKAKKAAAPQEVPDDEVPF
;
A
#
# COMPACT_ATOMS: atom_id res chain seq x y z
N MET A 1 25.77 1.08 7.82
CA MET A 1 26.07 1.97 6.68
C MET A 1 24.81 2.63 6.22
N ALA A 2 24.91 3.84 5.77
CA ALA A 2 23.76 4.64 5.35
C ALA A 2 23.68 4.65 3.83
N TYR A 3 22.48 4.55 3.27
CA TYR A 3 22.28 4.74 1.85
C TYR A 3 22.48 6.22 1.48
N GLU A 4 23.01 6.48 0.32
CA GLU A 4 23.09 7.85 -0.19
C GLU A 4 21.70 8.34 -0.63
N GLN A 5 21.48 9.64 -0.51
CA GLN A 5 20.25 10.24 -1.04
C GLN A 5 20.17 10.04 -2.55
N GLY A 6 19.02 9.67 -3.05
CA GLY A 6 18.78 9.45 -4.47
C GLY A 6 17.65 8.51 -4.76
N THR A 7 17.53 8.15 -6.02
CA THR A 7 16.50 7.23 -6.50
C THR A 7 17.08 5.83 -6.66
N TYR A 8 16.37 4.84 -6.20
CA TYR A 8 16.80 3.44 -6.21
C TYR A 8 15.78 2.57 -6.91
N ARG A 9 16.26 1.59 -7.63
CA ARG A 9 15.44 0.43 -8.03
C ARG A 9 15.52 -0.60 -6.93
N CYS A 10 14.36 -1.03 -6.47
CA CYS A 10 14.23 -1.97 -5.38
C CYS A 10 13.33 -3.14 -5.80
N ARG A 11 13.51 -4.30 -5.17
CA ARG A 11 12.63 -5.45 -5.33
C ARG A 11 11.84 -5.66 -4.05
N VAL A 12 10.53 -5.84 -4.17
CA VAL A 12 9.69 -6.19 -3.04
C VAL A 12 9.98 -7.62 -2.60
N SER A 13 10.23 -7.82 -1.32
CA SER A 13 10.50 -9.13 -0.72
C SER A 13 9.45 -9.57 0.30
N GLY A 14 8.53 -8.67 0.70
CA GLY A 14 7.46 -8.98 1.63
C GLY A 14 6.50 -7.83 1.82
N GLN A 15 5.37 -8.10 2.44
CA GLN A 15 4.32 -7.13 2.70
C GLN A 15 3.53 -7.48 3.96
N GLY A 16 2.85 -6.50 4.54
CA GLY A 16 1.95 -6.73 5.67
C GLY A 16 1.41 -5.44 6.28
N PHE A 17 0.47 -5.62 7.20
CA PHE A 17 -0.12 -4.53 7.97
C PHE A 17 0.53 -4.44 9.34
N PHE A 18 0.90 -3.23 9.75
CA PHE A 18 1.66 -2.98 10.97
C PHE A 18 1.11 -1.79 11.74
N LYS A 19 1.45 -1.75 13.02
CA LYS A 19 1.23 -0.59 13.89
C LYS A 19 2.57 -0.08 14.41
N LEU A 20 2.73 1.24 14.48
CA LEU A 20 3.85 1.80 15.22
C LEU A 20 3.66 1.62 16.72
N ASP A 21 4.75 1.36 17.40
CA ASP A 21 4.77 1.37 18.85
C ASP A 21 4.97 2.81 19.35
N ASN A 22 3.95 3.62 19.18
CA ASN A 22 3.86 4.98 19.69
C ASN A 22 2.51 5.19 20.39
N ASP A 23 2.35 6.30 21.08
CA ASP A 23 1.12 6.61 21.82
C ASP A 23 -0.14 6.59 20.94
N LYS A 24 0.01 6.91 19.67
CA LYS A 24 -1.09 6.97 18.69
C LYS A 24 -1.37 5.64 18.00
N LYS A 25 -0.49 4.65 18.16
CA LYS A 25 -0.61 3.35 17.48
C LYS A 25 -0.90 3.48 15.98
N THR A 26 -0.16 4.37 15.30
CA THR A 26 -0.40 4.69 13.90
C THR A 26 -0.21 3.46 13.02
N GLU A 27 -1.21 3.17 12.20
CA GLU A 27 -1.26 1.99 11.33
C GLU A 27 -0.65 2.30 9.96
N TYR A 28 0.04 1.32 9.38
CA TYR A 28 0.60 1.42 8.04
C TYR A 28 0.64 0.06 7.34
N PHE A 29 0.60 0.10 6.01
CA PHE A 29 0.96 -1.04 5.18
C PHE A 29 2.45 -0.98 4.87
N GLY A 30 3.17 -2.01 5.20
CA GLY A 30 4.62 -2.10 5.01
C GLY A 30 4.98 -2.96 3.82
N LEU A 31 5.77 -2.42 2.91
CA LEU A 31 6.46 -3.18 1.87
C LEU A 31 7.92 -3.34 2.28
N THR A 32 8.35 -4.57 2.45
CA THR A 32 9.77 -4.87 2.63
C THR A 32 10.43 -4.92 1.25
N VAL A 33 11.43 -4.11 1.05
CA VAL A 33 12.13 -3.97 -0.23
C VAL A 33 13.62 -4.21 -0.06
N VAL A 34 14.25 -4.78 -1.08
CA VAL A 34 15.69 -4.94 -1.19
C VAL A 34 16.18 -4.02 -2.30
N PRO A 35 17.04 -3.04 -2.02
CA PRO A 35 17.62 -2.19 -3.04
C PRO A 35 18.49 -2.99 -4.01
N LEU A 36 18.28 -2.82 -5.30
CA LEU A 36 19.06 -3.45 -6.37
C LEU A 36 20.20 -2.56 -6.86
N GLY A 37 20.02 -1.25 -6.72
CA GLY A 37 21.01 -0.26 -7.11
C GLY A 37 20.39 1.13 -7.23
N ARG A 38 21.29 2.13 -7.26
CA ARG A 38 20.92 3.53 -7.41
C ARG A 38 20.81 3.90 -8.88
N LEU A 39 19.75 4.59 -9.23
CA LEU A 39 19.53 5.13 -10.57
C LEU A 39 20.43 6.37 -10.80
N ASN A 40 20.96 6.48 -12.00
CA ASN A 40 21.65 7.70 -12.41
C ASN A 40 20.61 8.77 -12.76
N PRO A 41 20.65 9.96 -12.15
CA PRO A 41 19.69 11.03 -12.46
C PRO A 41 19.72 11.50 -13.91
N THR A 42 20.86 11.36 -14.58
CA THR A 42 21.05 11.76 -15.97
C THR A 42 20.75 10.65 -16.98
N ASP A 43 20.69 9.40 -16.52
CA ASP A 43 20.40 8.23 -17.34
C ASP A 43 19.61 7.20 -16.52
N PRO A 44 18.30 7.41 -16.35
CA PRO A 44 17.46 6.52 -15.52
C PRO A 44 17.33 5.09 -16.05
N ASP A 45 17.55 4.89 -17.34
CA ASP A 45 17.48 3.58 -18.01
C ASP A 45 18.86 2.92 -18.14
N GLY A 46 19.89 3.60 -17.69
CA GLY A 46 21.26 3.12 -17.70
C GLY A 46 21.56 2.11 -16.59
N PRO A 47 22.83 1.68 -16.50
CA PRO A 47 23.22 0.71 -15.49
C PRO A 47 23.07 1.26 -14.08
N LEU A 48 22.58 0.41 -13.17
CA LEU A 48 22.43 0.76 -11.77
C LEU A 48 23.81 0.87 -11.10
N THR A 49 23.99 1.90 -10.29
CA THR A 49 25.15 1.98 -9.41
C THR A 49 24.96 1.00 -8.26
N PRO A 50 25.89 0.06 -8.02
CA PRO A 50 25.77 -0.91 -6.95
C PRO A 50 25.57 -0.25 -5.58
N CYS A 51 24.77 -0.86 -4.74
CA CYS A 51 24.51 -0.44 -3.38
C CYS A 51 24.40 -1.66 -2.44
N GLU A 52 24.30 -1.41 -1.17
CA GLU A 52 23.97 -2.46 -0.19
C GLU A 52 22.59 -3.04 -0.45
N ASP A 53 22.41 -4.32 -0.18
CA ASP A 53 21.19 -5.08 -0.41
C ASP A 53 20.38 -5.35 0.87
N TRP A 54 20.55 -4.51 1.87
CA TRP A 54 19.85 -4.68 3.15
C TRP A 54 18.37 -4.34 3.02
N PRO A 55 17.49 -5.23 3.51
CA PRO A 55 16.05 -4.98 3.45
C PRO A 55 15.66 -3.68 4.15
N ARG A 56 14.72 -2.97 3.55
CA ARG A 56 14.14 -1.75 4.09
C ARG A 56 12.63 -1.83 4.04
N THR A 57 11.97 -1.21 4.99
CA THR A 57 10.51 -1.14 5.00
C THR A 57 10.05 0.22 4.50
N VAL A 58 9.29 0.20 3.42
CA VAL A 58 8.54 1.35 2.93
C VAL A 58 7.20 1.38 3.65
N ARG A 59 6.84 2.50 4.26
CA ARG A 59 5.60 2.66 5.00
C ARG A 59 4.59 3.46 4.23
N LEU A 60 3.47 2.84 3.99
CA LEU A 60 2.30 3.45 3.40
C LEU A 60 1.28 3.68 4.51
N TRP A 61 1.09 4.92 4.89
CA TRP A 61 0.28 5.29 6.04
C TRP A 61 -1.20 5.06 5.78
N LEU A 62 -1.89 4.55 6.81
CA LEU A 62 -3.30 4.17 6.74
C LEU A 62 -4.18 5.09 7.60
N THR A 63 -3.72 6.30 7.84
CA THR A 63 -4.54 7.34 8.47
C THR A 63 -5.66 7.80 7.54
N ALA A 64 -6.72 8.35 8.09
CA ALA A 64 -7.86 8.85 7.30
C ALA A 64 -7.47 9.84 6.19
N LYS A 65 -6.37 10.58 6.37
CA LYS A 65 -5.84 11.52 5.37
C LYS A 65 -4.94 10.87 4.33
N ALA A 66 -4.28 9.77 4.68
CA ALA A 66 -3.27 9.15 3.84
C ALA A 66 -3.76 7.90 3.11
N VAL A 67 -4.85 7.29 3.57
CA VAL A 67 -5.35 6.01 3.04
C VAL A 67 -5.67 6.07 1.55
N GLU A 68 -6.16 7.20 1.06
CA GLU A 68 -6.45 7.39 -0.37
C GLU A 68 -5.16 7.44 -1.20
N ILE A 69 -4.15 8.15 -0.71
CA ILE A 69 -2.82 8.22 -1.35
C ILE A 69 -2.18 6.83 -1.36
N THR A 70 -2.25 6.14 -0.24
CA THR A 70 -1.75 4.76 -0.11
C THR A 70 -2.48 3.82 -1.07
N GLY A 71 -3.80 3.91 -1.17
CA GLY A 71 -4.59 3.12 -2.11
C GLY A 71 -4.15 3.35 -3.56
N ASN A 72 -3.96 4.60 -3.96
CA ASN A 72 -3.49 4.95 -5.30
C ASN A 72 -2.08 4.40 -5.57
N GLN A 73 -1.16 4.50 -4.61
CA GLN A 73 0.19 3.94 -4.73
C GLN A 73 0.18 2.42 -4.89
N LEU A 74 -0.70 1.72 -4.18
CA LEU A 74 -0.86 0.27 -4.30
C LEU A 74 -1.52 -0.13 -5.64
N MET A 75 -2.46 0.67 -6.13
CA MET A 75 -3.05 0.45 -7.46
C MET A 75 -2.01 0.66 -8.58
N ASP A 76 -1.12 1.63 -8.44
CA ASP A 76 0.00 1.84 -9.36
C ASP A 76 0.96 0.63 -9.37
N LEU A 77 0.99 -0.15 -8.30
CA LEU A 77 1.71 -1.42 -8.20
C LEU A 77 0.93 -2.63 -8.71
N GLY A 78 -0.30 -2.44 -9.18
CA GLY A 78 -1.12 -3.49 -9.78
C GLY A 78 -2.21 -4.07 -8.87
N TRP A 79 -2.44 -3.52 -7.68
CA TRP A 79 -3.60 -3.89 -6.87
C TRP A 79 -4.89 -3.39 -7.52
N ASP A 80 -5.97 -4.17 -7.44
CA ASP A 80 -7.27 -3.82 -8.04
C ASP A 80 -8.03 -2.72 -7.31
N GLY A 81 -7.60 -2.39 -6.10
CA GLY A 81 -8.24 -1.34 -5.29
C GLY A 81 -9.54 -1.75 -4.61
N GLU A 82 -9.92 -3.03 -4.68
CA GLU A 82 -11.23 -3.45 -4.17
C GLU A 82 -11.25 -3.64 -2.65
N ARG A 83 -10.35 -4.46 -2.11
CA ARG A 83 -10.39 -4.85 -0.69
C ARG A 83 -8.98 -4.87 -0.09
N PHE A 84 -8.76 -4.09 0.97
CA PHE A 84 -7.49 -4.11 1.69
C PHE A 84 -7.16 -5.47 2.33
N VAL A 85 -8.16 -6.26 2.69
CA VAL A 85 -7.94 -7.59 3.25
C VAL A 85 -7.23 -8.52 2.27
N ASP A 86 -7.38 -8.29 0.97
CA ASP A 86 -6.70 -9.07 -0.07
C ASP A 86 -5.19 -8.75 -0.17
N LEU A 87 -4.71 -7.79 0.58
CA LEU A 87 -3.28 -7.47 0.73
C LEU A 87 -2.63 -8.17 1.94
N ASP A 88 -3.44 -8.82 2.79
CA ASP A 88 -2.95 -9.56 3.95
C ASP A 88 -2.44 -10.94 3.53
N PRO A 89 -1.16 -11.27 3.79
CA PRO A 89 -0.61 -12.59 3.49
C PRO A 89 -1.35 -13.77 4.14
N ALA A 90 -2.16 -13.52 5.18
CA ALA A 90 -2.97 -14.55 5.83
C ALA A 90 -4.27 -14.87 5.06
N THR A 91 -4.61 -14.10 4.04
CA THR A 91 -5.82 -14.28 3.23
C THR A 91 -5.53 -15.19 2.04
N ASP A 92 -6.39 -16.18 1.80
CA ASP A 92 -6.29 -17.04 0.63
C ASP A 92 -6.44 -16.22 -0.65
N GLY A 93 -5.48 -16.38 -1.57
CA GLY A 93 -5.49 -15.64 -2.83
C GLY A 93 -5.15 -14.15 -2.68
N PHE A 94 -4.40 -13.78 -1.63
CA PHE A 94 -3.97 -12.41 -1.45
C PHE A 94 -3.18 -11.88 -2.64
N HIS A 95 -3.26 -10.58 -2.85
CA HIS A 95 -2.46 -9.89 -3.86
C HIS A 95 -1.02 -9.75 -3.38
N ASP A 96 -0.11 -10.49 -3.99
CA ASP A 96 1.29 -10.57 -3.64
C ASP A 96 2.13 -9.61 -4.50
N PHE A 97 2.80 -8.67 -3.86
CA PHE A 97 3.74 -7.76 -4.51
C PHE A 97 5.17 -8.32 -4.58
N SER A 98 5.43 -9.48 -4.03
CA SER A 98 6.77 -10.07 -3.99
C SER A 98 7.39 -10.21 -5.38
N ASN A 99 8.70 -9.98 -5.45
CA ASN A 99 9.49 -9.96 -6.68
C ASN A 99 9.18 -8.83 -7.67
N GLN A 100 8.22 -7.97 -7.37
CA GLN A 100 7.96 -6.78 -8.17
C GLN A 100 9.07 -5.75 -7.97
N GLU A 101 9.52 -5.15 -9.06
CA GLU A 101 10.46 -4.05 -9.00
C GLU A 101 9.74 -2.72 -8.87
N VAL A 102 10.24 -1.88 -7.98
CA VAL A 102 9.69 -0.56 -7.70
C VAL A 102 10.81 0.47 -7.67
N THR A 103 10.47 1.69 -8.08
CA THR A 103 11.38 2.82 -7.98
C THR A 103 11.05 3.63 -6.74
N LEU A 104 12.03 3.81 -5.86
CA LEU A 104 11.88 4.49 -4.58
C LEU A 104 12.92 5.62 -4.44
N VAL A 105 12.54 6.62 -3.68
CA VAL A 105 13.44 7.72 -3.31
C VAL A 105 13.94 7.48 -1.90
N CYS A 106 15.26 7.48 -1.75
CA CYS A 106 15.91 7.47 -0.44
C CYS A 106 16.19 8.90 0.00
N THR A 107 15.67 9.27 1.15
CA THR A 107 15.96 10.53 1.82
C THR A 107 16.65 10.27 3.14
N ARG A 108 17.53 11.17 3.54
CA ARG A 108 18.18 11.13 4.85
C ARG A 108 17.51 12.10 5.81
N GLU A 109 17.22 11.60 6.98
CA GLU A 109 16.71 12.41 8.08
C GLU A 109 17.66 12.29 9.29
N GLN A 110 18.07 13.41 9.81
CA GLN A 110 18.88 13.44 11.02
C GLN A 110 17.99 13.79 12.21
N VAL A 111 17.93 12.88 13.18
CA VAL A 111 17.22 13.10 14.44
C VAL A 111 18.23 13.00 15.58
N GLY A 112 18.62 14.14 16.13
CA GLY A 112 19.69 14.23 17.10
C GLY A 112 21.04 13.81 16.49
N THR A 113 21.67 12.79 17.05
CA THR A 113 22.93 12.22 16.57
C THR A 113 22.76 11.04 15.60
N LYS A 114 21.52 10.59 15.37
CA LYS A 114 21.22 9.46 14.50
C LYS A 114 20.79 9.91 13.12
N VAL A 115 21.25 9.20 12.10
CA VAL A 115 20.85 9.38 10.71
C VAL A 115 20.00 8.20 10.28
N TYR A 116 18.85 8.47 9.72
CA TYR A 116 17.92 7.48 9.20
C TYR A 116 17.79 7.61 7.69
N ASP A 117 17.84 6.45 7.03
CA ASP A 117 17.60 6.36 5.58
C ASP A 117 16.15 5.93 5.38
N ASN A 118 15.38 6.79 4.74
CA ASN A 118 13.96 6.57 4.52
C ASN A 118 13.69 6.35 3.04
N PHE A 119 13.09 5.21 2.72
CA PHE A 119 12.64 4.90 1.38
C PHE A 119 11.15 5.19 1.25
N SER A 120 10.78 5.92 0.21
CA SER A 120 9.40 6.28 -0.08
C SER A 120 9.13 6.29 -1.58
N PHE A 121 7.87 6.17 -1.97
CA PHE A 121 7.48 6.40 -3.35
C PHE A 121 7.72 7.85 -3.76
N PRO A 122 8.06 8.10 -5.04
CA PRO A 122 8.17 9.46 -5.55
C PRO A 122 6.90 10.26 -5.23
N ARG A 123 7.05 11.46 -4.68
CA ARG A 123 5.96 12.36 -4.25
C ARG A 123 5.23 12.03 -2.96
N SER A 124 5.54 10.94 -2.27
CA SER A 124 5.01 10.74 -0.92
C SER A 124 5.98 11.36 0.09
N SER A 125 5.55 12.43 0.72
CA SER A 125 6.32 13.01 1.81
C SER A 125 5.92 12.36 3.12
N LYS A 126 6.68 11.43 3.65
CA LYS A 126 7.09 11.30 5.05
C LYS A 126 7.51 9.90 5.48
N PRO A 127 8.45 9.84 6.41
CA PRO A 127 9.18 8.63 6.76
C PRO A 127 8.72 7.98 8.08
N VAL A 128 9.19 6.82 8.39
CA VAL A 128 10.07 6.39 9.47
C VAL A 128 9.72 5.11 10.23
N GLY A 129 10.71 4.32 10.46
CA GLY A 129 11.07 3.56 11.66
C GLY A 129 10.81 2.04 11.56
N SER A 130 11.60 1.21 12.23
CA SER A 130 11.43 -0.24 12.35
C SER A 130 10.08 -0.59 12.99
N GLY A 131 9.32 -1.50 12.37
CA GLY A 131 7.95 -1.78 12.75
C GLY A 131 7.73 -3.04 13.57
N PRO A 132 6.58 -3.11 14.27
CA PRO A 132 6.10 -4.27 15.00
C PRO A 132 5.52 -5.36 14.06
N GLU A 133 5.03 -6.44 14.65
CA GLU A 133 4.40 -7.54 13.92
C GLU A 133 3.14 -7.12 13.13
N PRO A 134 2.84 -7.81 12.01
CA PRO A 134 1.65 -7.55 11.20
C PRO A 134 0.35 -7.75 12.00
N ASP A 135 -0.61 -6.84 11.83
CA ASP A 135 -1.91 -6.92 12.49
C ASP A 135 -3.03 -7.04 11.44
N PRO A 136 -3.67 -8.21 11.32
CA PRO A 136 -4.71 -8.44 10.32
C PRO A 136 -5.99 -7.63 10.56
N GLU A 137 -6.25 -7.18 11.79
CA GLU A 137 -7.45 -6.38 12.09
C GLU A 137 -7.44 -5.01 11.40
N ILE A 138 -6.24 -4.51 11.06
CA ILE A 138 -6.09 -3.24 10.35
C ILE A 138 -6.74 -3.32 8.97
N ALA A 139 -6.51 -4.40 8.23
CA ALA A 139 -7.08 -4.58 6.90
C ALA A 139 -8.62 -4.60 6.95
N ILE A 140 -9.19 -5.33 7.90
CA ILE A 140 -10.64 -5.43 8.08
C ILE A 140 -11.24 -4.06 8.42
N LYS A 141 -10.59 -3.30 9.30
CA LYS A 141 -11.02 -1.95 9.67
C LYS A 141 -11.02 -1.00 8.48
N LEU A 142 -9.99 -1.09 7.65
CA LEU A 142 -9.84 -0.25 6.46
C LEU A 142 -10.88 -0.58 5.40
N ASP A 143 -11.18 -1.84 5.18
CA ASP A 143 -12.25 -2.26 4.27
C ASP A 143 -13.61 -1.68 4.68
N ARG A 144 -13.87 -1.58 5.99
CA ARG A 144 -15.07 -0.92 6.49
C ARG A 144 -15.08 0.59 6.19
N LEU A 145 -13.94 1.26 6.34
CA LEU A 145 -13.82 2.68 6.05
C LEU A 145 -13.93 2.98 4.56
N MET A 146 -13.26 2.19 3.73
CA MET A 146 -13.27 2.36 2.27
C MET A 146 -14.56 1.80 1.66
N GLY A 147 -15.10 0.73 2.19
CA GLY A 147 -16.36 0.12 1.74
C GLY A 147 -17.55 1.07 1.83
N ASN A 148 -17.51 2.04 2.72
CA ASN A 148 -18.51 3.11 2.79
C ASN A 148 -18.31 4.20 1.73
N LYS A 149 -17.11 4.31 1.17
CA LYS A 149 -16.79 5.31 0.13
C LYS A 149 -16.81 4.73 -1.28
N SER A 150 -16.41 3.49 -1.41
CA SER A 150 -16.22 2.82 -2.70
C SER A 150 -17.35 1.87 -3.10
N LYS A 151 -18.38 1.73 -2.28
CA LYS A 151 -19.60 1.10 -2.77
C LYS A 151 -20.26 2.06 -3.76
N PRO A 152 -20.06 1.86 -5.05
CA PRO A 152 -20.84 2.61 -6.01
C PRO A 152 -22.30 2.35 -5.68
N LYS A 153 -23.12 3.34 -5.83
CA LYS A 153 -24.59 3.24 -5.73
C LYS A 153 -25.20 2.18 -6.66
N ALA A 154 -24.41 1.41 -7.33
CA ALA A 154 -24.81 0.27 -8.16
C ALA A 154 -25.60 -0.79 -7.40
N LYS A 155 -25.55 -0.84 -6.09
CA LYS A 155 -26.46 -1.70 -5.30
C LYS A 155 -27.87 -1.19 -5.16
N ALA A 156 -28.13 0.05 -5.50
CA ALA A 156 -29.49 0.54 -5.60
C ALA A 156 -30.27 -0.07 -6.78
N LYS A 157 -29.62 -0.77 -7.68
CA LYS A 157 -30.27 -1.47 -8.80
C LYS A 157 -30.92 -2.80 -8.43
N LYS A 158 -30.88 -3.21 -7.21
CA LYS A 158 -31.55 -4.44 -6.79
C LYS A 158 -33.00 -4.24 -6.40
N ALA A 159 -33.54 -3.12 -6.64
CA ALA A 159 -34.93 -2.80 -6.36
C ALA A 159 -35.81 -2.81 -7.62
N ALA A 160 -35.44 -3.51 -8.66
CA ALA A 160 -36.42 -3.99 -9.60
C ALA A 160 -37.07 -5.20 -8.93
N ALA A 161 -37.98 -4.96 -8.05
CA ALA A 161 -38.98 -5.94 -7.74
C ALA A 161 -39.57 -6.41 -9.06
N PRO A 162 -39.73 -7.71 -9.28
CA PRO A 162 -40.55 -8.16 -10.38
C PRO A 162 -41.89 -7.47 -10.17
N GLN A 163 -42.29 -6.69 -11.10
CA GLN A 163 -43.68 -6.27 -11.17
C GLN A 163 -44.47 -7.56 -11.25
N GLU A 164 -45.21 -7.84 -10.21
CA GLU A 164 -46.32 -8.73 -10.31
C GLU A 164 -47.14 -8.23 -11.48
N VAL A 165 -47.14 -8.99 -12.52
CA VAL A 165 -48.14 -8.88 -13.57
C VAL A 165 -49.43 -9.10 -12.84
N PRO A 166 -50.33 -8.15 -12.82
CA PRO A 166 -51.65 -8.44 -12.30
C PRO A 166 -52.21 -9.60 -13.11
N ASP A 167 -52.59 -10.63 -12.43
CA ASP A 167 -53.45 -11.67 -13.01
C ASP A 167 -54.63 -10.94 -13.64
N ASP A 168 -54.55 -10.79 -14.95
CA ASP A 168 -55.76 -10.53 -15.70
C ASP A 168 -56.64 -11.75 -15.53
N GLU A 169 -57.59 -11.61 -14.67
CA GLU A 169 -58.73 -12.45 -14.69
C GLU A 169 -59.24 -12.54 -16.12
N VAL A 170 -59.14 -13.71 -16.67
CA VAL A 170 -59.77 -14.05 -17.93
C VAL A 170 -61.28 -14.04 -17.69
N PRO A 171 -61.99 -13.06 -18.13
CA PRO A 171 -63.46 -13.21 -18.16
C PRO A 171 -63.78 -14.22 -19.23
N PHE A 172 -64.66 -15.05 -18.92
CA PHE A 172 -65.20 -16.11 -19.77
C PHE A 172 -65.51 -15.66 -21.15
#